data_9d3c954676f0529bb5e024875de9f64a
#
_entry.id   9d3c954676f0529bb5e024875de9f64a
#
_cell.length_a   1.000
_cell.length_b   1.000
_cell.length_c   1.000
_cell.angle_alpha   90.00
_cell.angle_beta   90.00
_cell.angle_gamma   90.00
#
_symmetry.space_group_name_H-M   'P 1'
#
loop_
_entity.id
_entity.type
_entity.pdbx_description
1 polymer ?
#
loop_
_entity_poly.entity_id
_entity_poly.type
_entity_poly.pdbx_seq_one_letter_code
_entity_poly.pdbx_strand_id
1 'polypeptide(L)'
;ALDKGLVKKEVFERAVKDVLRYKIRAGLMDKNPYLYSTEDVKLDTKEERQTAYDIASQSIVLLENNGVLPLVKEADVNSAKQVKNILLTGPNANSIWAMCGDYSFPSMFYFWQSWKKKWDDSHLPHIVKLLEAMQAGKPEGINIKYSRGCDWTEEIETKFEESGDKRAWEY
;
A
#
# COMPACT_ATOMS: atom_id res chain seq x y z
N ALA A 1 -43.74 -4.54 -1.42
CA ALA A 1 -43.28 -5.46 -2.44
C ALA A 1 -43.95 -6.84 -2.28
N LEU A 2 -43.87 -7.44 -1.09
CA LEU A 2 -44.52 -8.73 -0.80
C LEU A 2 -46.05 -8.64 -0.96
N ASP A 3 -46.69 -7.65 -0.31
CA ASP A 3 -48.13 -7.46 -0.38
C ASP A 3 -48.68 -7.16 -1.78
N LYS A 4 -47.81 -6.66 -2.67
CA LYS A 4 -48.13 -6.39 -4.07
C LYS A 4 -47.72 -7.56 -5.00
N GLY A 5 -47.28 -8.68 -4.46
CA GLY A 5 -46.84 -9.84 -5.25
C GLY A 5 -45.63 -9.62 -6.17
N LEU A 6 -44.86 -8.52 -5.95
CA LEU A 6 -43.69 -8.20 -6.79
C LEU A 6 -42.47 -9.04 -6.42
N VAL A 7 -42.47 -9.64 -5.23
CA VAL A 7 -41.43 -10.53 -4.74
C VAL A 7 -42.09 -11.77 -4.15
N LYS A 8 -41.65 -12.94 -4.54
CA LYS A 8 -42.13 -14.21 -3.97
C LYS A 8 -41.66 -14.34 -2.53
N LYS A 9 -42.57 -14.82 -1.65
CA LYS A 9 -42.32 -14.96 -0.22
C LYS A 9 -41.09 -15.84 0.05
N GLU A 10 -40.91 -16.92 -0.69
CA GLU A 10 -39.79 -17.86 -0.55
C GLU A 10 -38.45 -17.20 -0.84
N VAL A 11 -38.39 -16.30 -1.81
CA VAL A 11 -37.18 -15.55 -2.17
C VAL A 11 -36.82 -14.58 -1.05
N PHE A 12 -37.80 -13.88 -0.52
CA PHE A 12 -37.60 -12.98 0.63
C PHE A 12 -37.14 -13.74 1.86
N GLU A 13 -37.82 -14.82 2.24
CA GLU A 13 -37.45 -15.61 3.41
C GLU A 13 -36.05 -16.21 3.30
N ARG A 14 -35.64 -16.65 2.11
CA ARG A 14 -34.27 -17.14 1.86
C ARG A 14 -33.26 -16.04 2.12
N ALA A 15 -33.45 -14.85 1.55
CA ALA A 15 -32.55 -13.72 1.75
C ALA A 15 -32.43 -13.34 3.24
N VAL A 16 -33.53 -13.29 3.97
CA VAL A 16 -33.54 -13.02 5.41
C VAL A 16 -32.77 -14.11 6.18
N LYS A 17 -33.02 -15.39 5.87
CA LYS A 17 -32.32 -16.51 6.49
C LYS A 17 -30.82 -16.44 6.26
N ASP A 18 -30.38 -16.06 5.07
CA ASP A 18 -28.97 -15.95 4.75
C ASP A 18 -28.31 -14.82 5.56
N VAL A 19 -28.92 -13.65 5.65
CA VAL A 19 -28.44 -12.54 6.48
C VAL A 19 -28.37 -12.93 7.95
N LEU A 20 -29.43 -13.56 8.48
CA LEU A 20 -29.45 -14.01 9.88
C LEU A 20 -28.39 -15.07 10.17
N ARG A 21 -28.18 -15.99 9.25
CA ARG A 21 -27.13 -17.02 9.37
C ARG A 21 -25.74 -16.39 9.53
N TYR A 22 -25.43 -15.37 8.72
CA TYR A 22 -24.15 -14.66 8.84
C TYR A 22 -24.03 -13.87 10.15
N LYS A 23 -25.11 -13.21 10.58
CA LYS A 23 -25.13 -12.52 11.88
C LYS A 23 -24.89 -13.48 13.05
N ILE A 24 -25.53 -14.64 13.04
CA ILE A 24 -25.33 -15.67 14.08
C ILE A 24 -23.88 -16.18 14.05
N ARG A 25 -23.35 -16.51 12.86
CA ARG A 25 -21.96 -16.98 12.73
C ARG A 25 -20.94 -15.92 13.18
N ALA A 26 -21.22 -14.66 13.00
CA ALA A 26 -20.39 -13.55 13.45
C ALA A 26 -20.56 -13.22 14.94
N GLY A 27 -21.39 -13.97 15.69
CA GLY A 27 -21.65 -13.72 17.12
C GLY A 27 -22.49 -12.46 17.41
N LEU A 28 -23.04 -11.80 16.39
CA LEU A 28 -23.79 -10.55 16.56
C LEU A 28 -25.15 -10.72 17.26
N MET A 29 -25.60 -11.95 17.45
CA MET A 29 -26.83 -12.29 18.17
C MET A 29 -26.56 -12.73 19.61
N ASP A 30 -25.31 -12.78 20.03
CA ASP A 30 -24.90 -13.15 21.37
C ASP A 30 -25.13 -11.98 22.34
N LYS A 31 -25.16 -12.26 23.64
CA LYS A 31 -25.40 -11.24 24.68
C LYS A 31 -24.31 -10.16 24.69
N ASN A 32 -23.11 -10.51 24.30
CA ASN A 32 -21.99 -9.58 24.17
C ASN A 32 -21.30 -9.83 22.83
N PRO A 33 -21.79 -9.24 21.73
CA PRO A 33 -21.20 -9.41 20.41
C PRO A 33 -19.79 -8.79 20.27
N TYR A 34 -19.42 -7.90 21.19
CA TYR A 34 -18.13 -7.24 21.21
C TYR A 34 -17.23 -7.92 22.25
N LEU A 35 -16.57 -9.00 21.84
CA LEU A 35 -15.71 -9.79 22.72
C LEU A 35 -14.39 -9.08 23.08
N TYR A 36 -14.02 -8.07 22.32
CA TYR A 36 -12.74 -7.38 22.48
C TYR A 36 -12.95 -5.90 22.74
N SER A 37 -12.18 -5.36 23.70
CA SER A 37 -12.03 -3.92 23.84
C SER A 37 -11.23 -3.35 22.67
N THR A 38 -11.53 -2.14 22.23
CA THR A 38 -10.69 -1.43 21.24
C THR A 38 -9.28 -1.20 21.77
N GLU A 39 -9.08 -1.22 23.07
CA GLU A 39 -7.77 -1.11 23.73
C GLU A 39 -6.89 -2.35 23.51
N ASP A 40 -7.52 -3.51 23.25
CA ASP A 40 -6.79 -4.77 22.98
C ASP A 40 -6.34 -4.89 21.52
N VAL A 41 -6.83 -4.01 20.64
CA VAL A 41 -6.47 -4.03 19.22
C VAL A 41 -5.11 -3.35 19.03
N LYS A 42 -4.12 -4.16 18.71
CA LYS A 42 -2.78 -3.67 18.32
C LYS A 42 -2.68 -3.74 16.81
N LEU A 43 -2.39 -2.59 16.21
CA LEU A 43 -2.13 -2.48 14.78
C LEU A 43 -0.63 -2.37 14.55
N ASP A 44 -0.20 -2.86 13.38
CA ASP A 44 1.18 -2.71 12.92
C ASP A 44 2.20 -3.41 13.83
N THR A 45 1.87 -4.63 14.27
CA THR A 45 2.76 -5.46 15.08
C THR A 45 3.92 -6.01 14.26
N LYS A 46 4.96 -6.49 14.95
CA LYS A 46 6.10 -7.14 14.27
C LYS A 46 5.67 -8.38 13.47
N GLU A 47 4.73 -9.13 13.99
CA GLU A 47 4.17 -10.34 13.37
C GLU A 47 3.41 -9.98 12.10
N GLU A 48 2.61 -8.92 12.11
CA GLU A 48 1.90 -8.41 10.93
C GLU A 48 2.88 -7.92 9.87
N ARG A 49 3.91 -7.17 10.26
CA ARG A 49 4.97 -6.72 9.34
C ARG A 49 5.75 -7.89 8.75
N GLN A 50 6.07 -8.91 9.55
CA GLN A 50 6.76 -10.10 9.05
C GLN A 50 5.86 -10.86 8.06
N THR A 51 4.59 -11.03 8.38
CA THR A 51 3.62 -11.66 7.48
C THR A 51 3.51 -10.89 6.15
N ALA A 52 3.43 -9.56 6.20
CA ALA A 52 3.38 -8.72 5.00
C ALA A 52 4.66 -8.87 4.16
N TYR A 53 5.82 -8.90 4.80
CA TYR A 53 7.11 -9.13 4.14
C TYR A 53 7.17 -10.50 3.46
N ASP A 54 6.73 -11.54 4.14
CA ASP A 54 6.76 -12.92 3.61
C ASP A 54 5.83 -13.06 2.41
N ILE A 55 4.63 -12.48 2.48
CA ILE A 55 3.67 -12.47 1.37
C ILE A 55 4.27 -11.69 0.19
N ALA A 56 4.80 -10.50 0.41
CA ALA A 56 5.42 -9.69 -0.63
C ALA A 56 6.59 -10.41 -1.29
N SER A 57 7.47 -11.01 -0.49
CA SER A 57 8.64 -11.74 -1.00
C SER A 57 8.24 -12.94 -1.88
N GLN A 58 7.19 -13.67 -1.48
CA GLN A 58 6.69 -14.82 -2.23
C GLN A 58 5.88 -14.43 -3.47
N SER A 59 5.39 -13.21 -3.55
CA SER A 59 4.62 -12.71 -4.68
C SER A 59 5.49 -12.22 -5.85
N ILE A 60 6.79 -12.03 -5.63
CA ILE A 60 7.70 -11.53 -6.67
C ILE A 60 8.03 -12.66 -7.64
N VAL A 61 7.78 -12.43 -8.92
CA VAL A 61 8.04 -13.39 -10.00
C VAL A 61 9.12 -12.85 -10.92
N LEU A 62 10.22 -13.59 -11.05
CA LEU A 62 11.27 -13.29 -12.01
C LEU A 62 10.92 -13.91 -13.36
N LEU A 63 10.45 -13.09 -14.31
CA LEU A 63 10.02 -13.56 -15.63
C LEU A 63 11.20 -13.90 -16.54
N GLU A 64 12.28 -13.11 -16.49
CA GLU A 64 13.48 -13.30 -17.29
C GLU A 64 14.70 -12.77 -16.54
N ASN A 65 15.83 -13.41 -16.71
CA ASN A 65 17.10 -12.95 -16.18
C ASN A 65 18.25 -13.33 -17.15
N ASN A 66 18.78 -12.33 -17.78
CA ASN A 66 19.96 -12.46 -18.66
C ASN A 66 21.30 -12.54 -17.89
N GLY A 67 21.24 -12.87 -16.62
CA GLY A 67 22.42 -13.01 -15.75
C GLY A 67 22.82 -11.74 -15.01
N VAL A 68 21.98 -10.67 -15.02
CA VAL A 68 22.23 -9.46 -14.21
C VAL A 68 21.97 -9.74 -12.72
N LEU A 69 20.98 -10.55 -12.41
CA LEU A 69 20.66 -10.94 -11.04
C LEU A 69 21.30 -12.30 -10.67
N PRO A 70 21.76 -12.45 -9.43
CA PRO A 70 21.82 -11.46 -8.36
C PRO A 70 22.83 -10.34 -8.67
N LEU A 71 22.58 -9.13 -8.14
CA LEU A 71 23.44 -7.96 -8.38
C LEU A 71 24.87 -8.14 -7.87
N VAL A 72 25.03 -8.92 -6.80
CA VAL A 72 26.34 -9.31 -6.25
C VAL A 72 26.50 -10.81 -6.42
N LYS A 73 27.53 -11.20 -7.14
CA LYS A 73 27.91 -12.60 -7.30
C LYS A 73 29.26 -12.82 -6.60
N GLU A 74 29.39 -13.93 -5.89
CA GLU A 74 30.64 -14.28 -5.20
C GLU A 74 31.86 -14.25 -6.14
N ALA A 75 31.68 -14.73 -7.36
CA ALA A 75 32.74 -14.73 -8.37
C ALA A 75 33.15 -13.33 -8.86
N ASP A 76 32.32 -12.33 -8.64
CA ASP A 76 32.52 -10.96 -9.17
C ASP A 76 32.89 -9.93 -8.07
N VAL A 77 33.00 -10.34 -6.81
CA VAL A 77 33.24 -9.41 -5.67
C VAL A 77 34.46 -8.52 -5.87
N ASN A 78 35.48 -9.00 -6.60
CA ASN A 78 36.71 -8.25 -6.90
C ASN A 78 36.90 -8.00 -8.40
N SER A 79 35.87 -8.18 -9.22
CA SER A 79 35.99 -8.07 -10.67
C SER A 79 35.43 -6.75 -11.20
N ALA A 80 35.89 -6.33 -12.36
CA ALA A 80 35.36 -5.17 -13.09
C ALA A 80 33.92 -5.38 -13.57
N LYS A 81 33.38 -6.61 -13.47
CA LYS A 81 32.00 -6.97 -13.85
C LYS A 81 30.97 -6.72 -12.75
N GLN A 82 31.42 -6.37 -11.54
CA GLN A 82 30.50 -6.06 -10.45
C GLN A 82 29.64 -4.84 -10.78
N VAL A 83 28.34 -4.95 -10.54
CA VAL A 83 27.43 -3.80 -10.61
C VAL A 83 27.82 -2.79 -9.53
N LYS A 84 28.20 -1.58 -9.95
CA LYS A 84 28.59 -0.49 -9.04
C LYS A 84 27.55 0.60 -8.93
N ASN A 85 26.78 0.78 -10.00
CA ASN A 85 25.80 1.85 -10.08
C ASN A 85 24.46 1.28 -10.53
N ILE A 86 23.41 1.67 -9.82
CA ILE A 86 22.03 1.38 -10.16
C ILE A 86 21.32 2.73 -10.36
N LEU A 87 20.66 2.89 -11.47
CA LEU A 87 19.75 3.99 -11.70
C LEU A 87 18.33 3.51 -11.49
N LEU A 88 17.67 4.05 -10.47
CA LEU A 88 16.27 3.84 -10.18
C LEU A 88 15.47 4.99 -10.81
N THR A 89 14.51 4.68 -11.67
CA THR A 89 13.73 5.70 -12.37
C THR A 89 12.23 5.48 -12.19
N GLY A 90 11.48 6.54 -12.36
CA GLY A 90 10.02 6.55 -12.29
C GLY A 90 9.47 7.15 -11.00
N PRO A 91 8.28 7.78 -11.08
CA PRO A 91 7.66 8.49 -9.97
C PRO A 91 7.31 7.56 -8.79
N ASN A 92 6.95 6.31 -9.07
CA ASN A 92 6.54 5.35 -8.03
C ASN A 92 7.69 4.89 -7.12
N ALA A 93 8.94 5.00 -7.59
CA ALA A 93 10.09 4.52 -6.83
C ALA A 93 10.34 5.29 -5.52
N ASN A 94 9.89 6.54 -5.46
CA ASN A 94 10.02 7.39 -4.27
C ASN A 94 8.66 7.99 -3.86
N SER A 95 7.61 7.20 -3.92
CA SER A 95 6.25 7.64 -3.57
C SER A 95 5.63 6.74 -2.52
N ILE A 96 5.12 7.33 -1.45
CA ILE A 96 4.30 6.64 -0.45
C ILE A 96 2.99 6.15 -1.09
N TRP A 97 2.40 6.97 -1.95
CA TRP A 97 1.11 6.70 -2.58
C TRP A 97 1.14 5.48 -3.48
N ALA A 98 2.25 5.25 -4.16
CA ALA A 98 2.46 4.04 -4.96
C ALA A 98 2.41 2.75 -4.14
N MET A 99 2.65 2.83 -2.83
CA MET A 99 2.62 1.70 -1.91
C MET A 99 1.24 1.48 -1.26
N CYS A 100 0.36 2.48 -1.30
CA CYS A 100 -0.84 2.49 -0.47
C CYS A 100 -2.10 1.97 -1.17
N GLY A 101 -2.27 2.18 -2.46
CA GLY A 101 -3.57 1.97 -3.12
C GLY A 101 -4.63 3.01 -2.74
N ASP A 102 -5.68 3.13 -3.54
CA ASP A 102 -6.60 4.28 -3.51
C ASP A 102 -7.46 4.37 -2.25
N TYR A 103 -7.89 3.24 -1.70
CA TYR A 103 -8.82 3.19 -0.56
C TYR A 103 -8.17 2.77 0.75
N SER A 104 -6.85 2.80 0.83
CA SER A 104 -6.16 2.60 2.09
C SER A 104 -6.38 3.78 3.04
N PHE A 105 -6.26 3.54 4.35
CA PHE A 105 -6.37 4.61 5.35
C PHE A 105 -5.41 5.77 5.06
N PRO A 106 -4.13 5.57 4.75
CA PRO A 106 -3.21 6.65 4.42
C PRO A 106 -3.69 7.50 3.23
N SER A 107 -4.16 6.87 2.15
CA SER A 107 -4.64 7.58 0.95
C SER A 107 -5.89 8.40 1.23
N MET A 108 -6.86 7.82 1.96
CA MET A 108 -8.09 8.53 2.34
C MET A 108 -7.80 9.66 3.32
N PHE A 109 -6.89 9.46 4.25
CA PHE A 109 -6.49 10.46 5.22
C PHE A 109 -5.81 11.66 4.55
N TYR A 110 -4.92 11.39 3.59
CA TYR A 110 -4.30 12.41 2.75
C TYR A 110 -5.33 13.23 1.98
N PHE A 111 -6.26 12.57 1.32
CA PHE A 111 -7.33 13.21 0.58
C PHE A 111 -8.13 14.17 1.46
N TRP A 112 -8.51 13.76 2.66
CA TRP A 112 -9.25 14.61 3.59
C TRP A 112 -8.42 15.77 4.14
N GLN A 113 -7.13 15.58 4.36
CA GLN A 113 -6.24 16.64 4.83
C GLN A 113 -5.98 17.69 3.74
N SER A 114 -5.85 17.27 2.49
CA SER A 114 -5.68 18.21 1.37
C SER A 114 -6.85 19.20 1.26
N TRP A 115 -8.06 18.75 1.55
CA TRP A 115 -9.25 19.60 1.61
C TRP A 115 -9.20 20.60 2.76
N LYS A 116 -8.65 20.21 3.89
CA LYS A 116 -8.58 21.08 5.07
C LYS A 116 -7.36 22.01 5.07
N LYS A 117 -6.49 21.93 4.06
CA LYS A 117 -5.23 22.67 3.98
C LYS A 117 -4.35 22.54 5.23
N LYS A 118 -4.53 21.48 6.00
CA LYS A 118 -3.77 21.20 7.22
C LYS A 118 -3.16 19.83 7.09
N TRP A 119 -1.83 19.77 7.06
CA TRP A 119 -1.08 18.52 6.97
C TRP A 119 -0.64 18.07 8.36
N ASP A 120 -0.93 16.82 8.67
CA ASP A 120 -0.45 16.12 9.86
C ASP A 120 -0.28 14.64 9.52
N ASP A 121 0.93 14.19 9.43
CA ASP A 121 1.31 12.81 9.11
C ASP A 121 1.62 11.96 10.35
N SER A 122 1.49 12.54 11.56
CA SER A 122 1.79 11.87 12.82
C SER A 122 0.97 10.59 13.06
N HIS A 123 -0.16 10.45 12.38
CA HIS A 123 -1.07 9.30 12.47
C HIS A 123 -0.88 8.29 11.34
N LEU A 124 0.02 8.56 10.40
CA LEU A 124 0.28 7.63 9.31
C LEU A 124 1.26 6.54 9.76
N PRO A 125 1.03 5.29 9.34
CA PRO A 125 2.02 4.25 9.55
C PRO A 125 3.30 4.59 8.77
N HIS A 126 4.44 4.14 9.28
CA HIS A 126 5.69 4.25 8.53
C HIS A 126 5.63 3.34 7.29
N ILE A 127 5.62 3.95 6.11
CA ILE A 127 5.58 3.26 4.83
C ILE A 127 6.95 3.38 4.17
N VAL A 128 7.62 2.24 3.99
CA VAL A 128 8.94 2.18 3.38
C VAL A 128 8.81 2.28 1.87
N LYS A 129 9.41 3.31 1.28
CA LYS A 129 9.45 3.50 -0.17
C LYS A 129 10.50 2.59 -0.81
N LEU A 130 10.32 2.25 -2.10
CA LEU A 130 11.27 1.42 -2.82
C LEU A 130 12.70 1.98 -2.79
N LEU A 131 12.86 3.28 -3.06
CA LEU A 131 14.16 3.95 -3.01
C LEU A 131 14.81 3.82 -1.63
N GLU A 132 14.05 4.05 -0.57
CA GLU A 132 14.50 3.95 0.82
C GLU A 132 14.94 2.51 1.16
N ALA A 133 14.12 1.52 0.81
CA ALA A 133 14.43 0.11 1.03
C ALA A 133 15.70 -0.32 0.27
N MET A 134 15.85 0.10 -0.97
CA MET A 134 17.02 -0.20 -1.77
C MET A 134 18.28 0.47 -1.22
N GLN A 135 18.20 1.72 -0.76
CA GLN A 135 19.33 2.43 -0.15
C GLN A 135 19.76 1.79 1.17
N ALA A 136 18.82 1.35 1.98
CA ALA A 136 19.09 0.68 3.26
C ALA A 136 19.65 -0.73 3.08
N GLY A 137 19.15 -1.48 2.09
CA GLY A 137 19.50 -2.88 1.85
C GLY A 137 20.62 -3.10 0.82
N LYS A 138 21.18 -2.05 0.22
CA LYS A 138 22.22 -2.20 -0.80
C LYS A 138 23.50 -2.79 -0.22
N PRO A 139 24.16 -3.70 -0.95
CA PRO A 139 25.50 -4.15 -0.61
C PRO A 139 26.53 -3.01 -0.63
N GLU A 140 27.59 -3.17 0.12
CA GLU A 140 28.73 -2.23 0.10
C GLU A 140 29.30 -2.09 -1.32
N GLY A 141 29.69 -0.87 -1.68
CA GLY A 141 30.25 -0.55 -3.00
C GLY A 141 29.20 -0.33 -4.09
N ILE A 142 27.93 -0.58 -3.83
CA ILE A 142 26.84 -0.25 -4.78
C ILE A 142 26.32 1.18 -4.52
N ASN A 143 26.24 1.97 -5.57
CA ASN A 143 25.70 3.32 -5.57
C ASN A 143 24.31 3.32 -6.24
N ILE A 144 23.31 3.87 -5.59
CA ILE A 144 21.96 3.99 -6.13
C ILE A 144 21.67 5.47 -6.36
N LYS A 145 21.36 5.80 -7.61
CA LYS A 145 20.88 7.11 -8.03
C LYS A 145 19.41 7.02 -8.36
N TYR A 146 18.68 8.06 -8.02
CA TYR A 146 17.27 8.17 -8.36
C TYR A 146 17.03 9.33 -9.32
N SER A 147 16.16 9.11 -10.27
CA SER A 147 15.59 10.16 -11.13
C SER A 147 14.12 9.87 -11.35
N ARG A 148 13.28 10.86 -11.13
CA ARG A 148 11.84 10.73 -11.37
C ARG A 148 11.55 10.38 -12.83
N GLY A 149 12.25 11.02 -13.77
CA GLY A 149 12.21 10.74 -15.20
C GLY A 149 10.92 11.17 -15.91
N CYS A 150 9.76 10.91 -15.32
CA CYS A 150 8.44 11.29 -15.81
C CYS A 150 7.47 11.48 -14.65
N ASP A 151 6.32 12.05 -14.91
CA ASP A 151 5.19 12.12 -13.99
C ASP A 151 4.18 10.99 -14.25
N TRP A 152 3.17 10.84 -13.38
CA TRP A 152 2.10 9.86 -13.57
C TRP A 152 1.13 10.23 -14.68
N THR A 153 1.00 11.53 -14.93
CA THR A 153 0.14 12.11 -15.97
C THR A 153 0.91 13.20 -16.68
N GLU A 154 0.46 13.58 -17.88
CA GLU A 154 0.91 14.82 -18.50
C GLU A 154 0.62 15.99 -17.57
N GLU A 155 1.54 16.95 -17.54
CA GLU A 155 1.36 18.18 -16.76
C GLU A 155 0.11 18.89 -17.29
N ILE A 156 -0.98 18.75 -16.58
CA ILE A 156 -2.12 19.62 -16.79
C ILE A 156 -1.75 20.89 -16.06
N GLU A 157 -1.62 22.01 -16.78
CA GLU A 157 -1.60 23.35 -16.20
C GLU A 157 -2.89 23.56 -15.39
N THR A 158 -2.89 23.04 -14.19
CA THR A 158 -4.01 23.24 -13.28
C THR A 158 -3.68 24.46 -12.45
N LYS A 159 -4.68 25.32 -12.28
CA LYS A 159 -4.68 26.48 -11.37
C LYS A 159 -4.35 26.16 -9.90
N PHE A 160 -3.88 24.95 -9.62
CA PHE A 160 -3.37 24.52 -8.31
C PHE A 160 -2.05 25.18 -7.93
N GLU A 161 -1.27 25.71 -8.88
CA GLU A 161 -0.10 26.54 -8.59
C GLU A 161 -0.46 27.83 -7.85
N GLU A 162 -1.68 28.35 -8.04
CA GLU A 162 -2.15 29.54 -7.33
C GLU A 162 -2.43 29.28 -5.84
N SER A 163 -2.58 28.03 -5.41
CA SER A 163 -2.84 27.70 -4.01
C SER A 163 -1.58 27.69 -3.14
N GLY A 164 -0.39 27.77 -3.72
CA GLY A 164 0.89 27.80 -2.99
C GLY A 164 1.25 26.51 -2.30
N ASP A 165 0.51 25.42 -2.52
CA ASP A 165 0.78 24.13 -1.89
C ASP A 165 1.70 23.26 -2.76
N LYS A 166 2.98 23.63 -2.79
CA LYS A 166 4.03 22.86 -3.47
C LYS A 166 4.20 21.45 -2.91
N ARG A 167 3.66 21.16 -1.72
CA ARG A 167 3.87 19.88 -1.01
C ARG A 167 3.12 18.70 -1.59
N ALA A 168 2.09 18.93 -2.38
CA ALA A 168 1.35 17.85 -3.05
C ALA A 168 2.17 17.14 -4.15
N TRP A 169 3.29 17.73 -4.61
CA TRP A 169 4.07 17.28 -5.76
C TRP A 169 5.53 16.94 -5.45
N GLU A 170 6.01 17.17 -4.23
CA GLU A 170 7.39 16.89 -3.81
C GLU A 170 7.55 15.47 -3.19
N TYR A 171 6.58 14.59 -3.38
CA TYR A 171 6.64 13.20 -2.86
C TYR A 171 7.01 12.18 -3.90
#